data_a6b9888c9b6c455d3869d6b55353a17e
#
_entry.id   a6b9888c9b6c455d3869d6b55353a17e
#
_cell.length_a   1.000
_cell.length_b   1.000
_cell.length_c   1.000
_cell.angle_alpha   90.00
_cell.angle_beta   90.00
_cell.angle_gamma   90.00
#
_symmetry.space_group_name_H-M   'P 1'
#
loop_
_entity.id
_entity.type
_entity.pdbx_description
1 polymer ?
#
loop_
_entity_poly.entity_id
_entity_poly.type
_entity_poly.pdbx_seq_one_letter_code
_entity_poly.pdbx_strand_id
1 'polypeptide(L)'
;MPEETKDYPKSRMAKYWGGAQKTFVQRYRVIIVTVSVLVMLGVVCFAIARIGFNYDGVSQATRQKLAKKEATTALSFGLTGQASAPNVKDVVHLTPAAWQKEITTSIQQALNHGDAVADQVDFDGKTYHKSEVMAALSRHYLATLQHDRHYRINQITFDRYHNATVSYTVVPIDLPAAQKKVRDYVDGELNKKADDVHKLSEPQLRLVAYAMVSDNWQNVLQNQLPTAKPIQAKMTLLYTGRWLHGDYQVSKETLNNILNTGLAE
;
A
#
# COMPACT_ATOMS: atom_id res chain seq x y z
N MET A 1 -0.09 -37.73 -55.71
CA MET A 1 -0.34 -36.30 -55.55
C MET A 1 -0.21 -36.00 -54.08
N PRO A 2 0.85 -35.35 -53.60
CA PRO A 2 0.92 -34.94 -52.21
C PRO A 2 0.25 -33.57 -52.06
N GLU A 3 -0.60 -33.43 -51.07
CA GLU A 3 -1.25 -32.17 -50.65
C GLU A 3 -0.19 -31.22 -50.11
N GLU A 4 -0.04 -30.09 -50.77
CA GLU A 4 0.71 -28.93 -50.26
C GLU A 4 -0.04 -28.28 -49.09
N THR A 5 0.41 -28.55 -47.89
CA THR A 5 0.00 -27.79 -46.72
C THR A 5 0.58 -26.36 -46.86
N LYS A 6 -0.27 -25.39 -47.19
CA LYS A 6 0.04 -23.98 -47.16
C LYS A 6 0.37 -23.57 -45.73
N ASP A 7 1.66 -23.43 -45.45
CA ASP A 7 2.17 -22.75 -44.26
C ASP A 7 1.76 -21.27 -44.31
N TYR A 8 0.72 -20.90 -43.58
CA TYR A 8 0.39 -19.49 -43.37
C TYR A 8 1.51 -18.85 -42.57
N PRO A 9 2.07 -17.73 -43.00
CA PRO A 9 3.11 -17.04 -42.25
C PRO A 9 2.51 -16.64 -40.90
N LYS A 10 3.05 -17.26 -39.82
CA LYS A 10 2.77 -16.82 -38.44
C LYS A 10 2.92 -15.31 -38.39
N SER A 11 1.83 -14.61 -38.08
CA SER A 11 1.74 -13.17 -38.19
C SER A 11 2.96 -12.52 -37.52
N ARG A 12 3.53 -11.48 -38.15
CA ARG A 12 4.65 -10.70 -37.59
C ARG A 12 4.36 -10.25 -36.15
N MET A 13 3.09 -10.12 -35.80
CA MET A 13 2.58 -9.87 -34.46
C MET A 13 3.06 -10.87 -33.40
N ALA A 14 2.99 -12.19 -33.64
CA ALA A 14 3.40 -13.21 -32.67
C ALA A 14 4.90 -13.12 -32.30
N LYS A 15 5.74 -12.64 -33.21
CA LYS A 15 7.17 -12.48 -33.00
C LYS A 15 7.52 -11.26 -32.14
N TYR A 16 6.72 -10.19 -32.22
CA TYR A 16 6.85 -8.98 -31.40
C TYR A 16 6.27 -9.15 -30.00
N TRP A 17 5.12 -9.85 -29.89
CA TRP A 17 4.46 -10.04 -28.59
C TRP A 17 5.21 -10.97 -27.65
N GLY A 18 5.90 -12.01 -28.16
CA GLY A 18 6.63 -12.95 -27.30
C GLY A 18 7.81 -12.30 -26.54
N GLY A 19 8.50 -11.35 -27.18
CA GLY A 19 9.60 -10.61 -26.56
C GLY A 19 9.15 -9.41 -25.75
N ALA A 20 8.17 -8.64 -26.26
CA ALA A 20 7.63 -7.47 -25.59
C ALA A 20 6.80 -7.84 -24.35
N GLN A 21 6.04 -8.94 -24.39
CA GLN A 21 5.28 -9.41 -23.23
C GLN A 21 6.18 -9.76 -22.04
N LYS A 22 7.31 -10.47 -22.27
CA LYS A 22 8.23 -10.81 -21.17
C LYS A 22 8.87 -9.58 -20.53
N THR A 23 9.27 -8.60 -21.32
CA THR A 23 9.84 -7.34 -20.82
C THR A 23 8.78 -6.46 -20.18
N PHE A 24 7.60 -6.38 -20.74
CA PHE A 24 6.47 -5.60 -20.23
C PHE A 24 5.98 -6.14 -18.89
N VAL A 25 5.67 -7.44 -18.80
CA VAL A 25 5.27 -8.12 -17.56
C VAL A 25 6.34 -8.04 -16.48
N GLN A 26 7.64 -8.14 -16.86
CA GLN A 26 8.74 -8.05 -15.90
C GLN A 26 8.91 -6.62 -15.37
N ARG A 27 8.69 -5.60 -16.19
CA ARG A 27 8.75 -4.17 -15.80
C ARG A 27 7.54 -3.74 -15.01
N TYR A 28 6.32 -4.24 -15.34
CA TYR A 28 5.12 -4.04 -14.50
C TYR A 28 5.28 -4.69 -13.12
N ARG A 29 5.86 -5.88 -13.04
CA ARG A 29 6.21 -6.47 -11.75
C ARG A 29 7.09 -5.54 -10.93
N VAL A 30 8.13 -4.99 -11.55
CA VAL A 30 9.03 -4.05 -10.88
C VAL A 30 8.28 -2.80 -10.44
N ILE A 31 7.42 -2.22 -11.29
CA ILE A 31 6.69 -0.99 -10.95
C ILE A 31 5.67 -1.24 -9.84
N ILE A 32 4.83 -2.27 -9.94
CA ILE A 32 3.82 -2.55 -8.92
C ILE A 32 4.48 -3.02 -7.61
N VAL A 33 5.52 -3.84 -7.68
CA VAL A 33 6.33 -4.21 -6.51
C VAL A 33 7.03 -2.98 -5.93
N THR A 34 7.58 -2.10 -6.77
CA THR A 34 8.23 -0.87 -6.31
C THR A 34 7.22 0.10 -5.70
N VAL A 35 6.01 0.26 -6.27
CA VAL A 35 4.91 1.03 -5.65
C VAL A 35 4.51 0.42 -4.31
N SER A 36 4.38 -0.90 -4.25
CA SER A 36 4.03 -1.59 -2.99
C SER A 36 5.16 -1.50 -1.96
N VAL A 37 6.41 -1.71 -2.37
CA VAL A 37 7.60 -1.65 -1.51
C VAL A 37 7.90 -0.21 -1.07
N LEU A 38 7.71 0.79 -1.91
CA LEU A 38 7.99 2.19 -1.56
C LEU A 38 6.91 2.81 -0.69
N VAL A 39 5.66 2.38 -0.82
CA VAL A 39 4.64 2.68 0.17
C VAL A 39 5.02 2.07 1.52
N MET A 40 5.60 0.85 1.53
CA MET A 40 6.17 0.27 2.74
C MET A 40 7.39 1.06 3.24
N LEU A 41 8.33 1.43 2.35
CA LEU A 41 9.57 2.12 2.70
C LEU A 41 9.38 3.61 3.03
N GLY A 42 8.44 4.30 2.40
CA GLY A 42 8.14 5.73 2.70
C GLY A 42 7.58 5.91 4.11
N VAL A 43 6.93 4.88 4.63
CA VAL A 43 6.55 4.81 6.03
C VAL A 43 7.78 4.51 6.93
N VAL A 44 8.84 3.91 6.40
CA VAL A 44 10.04 3.49 7.15
C VAL A 44 11.01 4.64 7.51
N CYS A 45 10.93 5.84 6.98
CA CYS A 45 11.99 6.86 7.14
C CYS A 45 11.84 7.90 8.26
N PHE A 46 11.10 7.62 9.34
CA PHE A 46 10.91 8.61 10.43
C PHE A 46 11.77 8.41 11.70
N ALA A 47 12.17 9.54 12.26
CA ALA A 47 13.17 9.66 13.34
C ALA A 47 12.71 9.14 14.73
N ILE A 48 13.63 8.60 15.50
CA ILE A 48 13.46 8.02 16.83
C ILE A 48 13.37 9.12 17.90
N ALA A 49 12.31 9.14 18.71
CA ALA A 49 12.24 9.97 19.91
C ALA A 49 12.74 9.20 21.15
N ARG A 50 13.59 9.81 21.97
CA ARG A 50 14.00 9.28 23.28
C ARG A 50 12.89 9.51 24.30
N ILE A 51 12.50 8.47 24.99
CA ILE A 51 11.49 8.49 26.05
C ILE A 51 12.15 8.21 27.39
N GLY A 52 11.94 9.10 28.35
CA GLY A 52 12.36 8.87 29.73
C GLY A 52 11.25 8.14 30.52
N PHE A 53 11.63 7.24 31.40
CA PHE A 53 10.71 6.45 32.23
C PHE A 53 10.63 7.03 33.63
N ASN A 54 9.41 7.19 34.13
CA ASN A 54 9.17 7.49 35.53
C ASN A 54 8.09 6.55 36.11
N TYR A 55 8.28 6.14 37.35
CA TYR A 55 7.35 5.28 38.11
C TYR A 55 6.13 6.10 38.55
N ASP A 56 4.92 5.58 38.36
CA ASP A 56 3.71 6.24 38.81
C ASP A 56 2.74 5.29 39.54
N GLY A 57 1.79 5.84 40.30
CA GLY A 57 0.81 5.10 41.09
C GLY A 57 -0.43 4.60 40.34
N VAL A 58 -0.37 4.41 39.01
CA VAL A 58 -1.50 3.99 38.19
C VAL A 58 -1.83 2.52 38.40
N SER A 59 -3.11 2.17 38.65
CA SER A 59 -3.54 0.81 38.85
C SER A 59 -3.40 -0.05 37.59
N GLN A 60 -3.17 -1.35 37.73
CA GLN A 60 -3.03 -2.27 36.61
C GLN A 60 -4.30 -2.28 35.72
N ALA A 61 -5.49 -2.19 36.31
CA ALA A 61 -6.74 -2.13 35.57
C ALA A 61 -6.83 -0.86 34.69
N THR A 62 -6.39 0.28 35.23
CA THR A 62 -6.34 1.56 34.49
C THR A 62 -5.33 1.46 33.35
N ARG A 63 -4.13 0.89 33.60
CA ARG A 63 -3.12 0.67 32.56
C ARG A 63 -3.64 -0.22 31.43
N GLN A 64 -4.33 -1.30 31.76
CA GLN A 64 -4.91 -2.20 30.76
C GLN A 64 -5.96 -1.52 29.89
N LYS A 65 -6.82 -0.66 30.49
CA LYS A 65 -7.81 0.13 29.77
C LYS A 65 -7.15 1.15 28.83
N LEU A 66 -6.14 1.86 29.33
CA LEU A 66 -5.35 2.82 28.57
C LEU A 66 -4.60 2.14 27.42
N ALA A 67 -3.83 1.09 27.74
CA ALA A 67 -3.10 0.35 26.72
C ALA A 67 -4.00 -0.20 25.62
N LYS A 68 -5.20 -0.70 25.96
CA LYS A 68 -6.17 -1.15 24.97
C LYS A 68 -6.67 -0.01 24.08
N LYS A 69 -6.97 1.14 24.68
CA LYS A 69 -7.43 2.33 23.96
C LYS A 69 -6.35 2.80 22.98
N GLU A 70 -5.13 2.99 23.48
CA GLU A 70 -4.03 3.50 22.65
C GLU A 70 -3.56 2.47 21.61
N ALA A 71 -3.62 1.15 21.94
CA ALA A 71 -3.42 0.09 20.98
C ALA A 71 -4.43 0.15 19.82
N THR A 72 -5.70 0.36 20.14
CA THR A 72 -6.75 0.52 19.11
C THR A 72 -6.47 1.73 18.23
N THR A 73 -6.07 2.85 18.84
CA THR A 73 -5.68 4.07 18.11
C THR A 73 -4.49 3.82 17.18
N ALA A 74 -3.44 3.19 17.69
CA ALA A 74 -2.24 2.88 16.92
C ALA A 74 -2.49 1.89 15.78
N LEU A 75 -3.27 0.82 16.04
CA LEU A 75 -3.62 -0.18 15.03
C LEU A 75 -4.51 0.44 13.94
N SER A 76 -5.55 1.16 14.31
CA SER A 76 -6.40 1.84 13.34
C SER A 76 -5.59 2.79 12.48
N PHE A 77 -4.78 3.65 13.09
CA PHE A 77 -3.94 4.59 12.36
C PHE A 77 -2.88 3.90 11.50
N GLY A 78 -2.16 2.93 12.03
CA GLY A 78 -1.11 2.20 11.29
C GLY A 78 -1.66 1.41 10.11
N LEU A 79 -2.85 0.83 10.23
CA LEU A 79 -3.46 0.04 9.17
C LEU A 79 -4.20 0.89 8.13
N THR A 80 -4.81 2.01 8.52
CA THR A 80 -5.70 2.80 7.64
C THR A 80 -5.22 4.22 7.38
N GLY A 81 -4.29 4.73 8.19
CA GLY A 81 -3.89 6.14 8.15
C GLY A 81 -4.96 7.13 8.61
N GLN A 82 -6.05 6.63 9.16
CA GLN A 82 -7.14 7.46 9.66
C GLN A 82 -7.02 7.69 11.16
N ALA A 83 -7.30 8.92 11.60
CA ALA A 83 -7.44 9.22 13.01
C ALA A 83 -8.76 8.64 13.53
N SER A 84 -8.70 7.51 14.21
CA SER A 84 -9.87 6.93 14.91
C SER A 84 -10.17 7.60 16.24
N ALA A 85 -9.24 8.42 16.74
CA ALA A 85 -9.37 9.11 18.01
C ALA A 85 -8.69 10.49 17.98
N PRO A 86 -9.15 11.47 18.75
CA PRO A 86 -8.58 12.82 18.77
C PRO A 86 -7.13 12.87 19.26
N ASN A 87 -6.70 11.88 20.04
CA ASN A 87 -5.35 11.77 20.60
C ASN A 87 -4.35 11.01 19.71
N VAL A 88 -4.68 10.74 18.45
CA VAL A 88 -3.77 10.03 17.52
C VAL A 88 -2.37 10.63 17.52
N LYS A 89 -2.25 11.96 17.46
CA LYS A 89 -0.96 12.66 17.45
C LYS A 89 -0.13 12.36 18.70
N ASP A 90 -0.76 12.21 19.84
CA ASP A 90 -0.06 11.96 21.11
C ASP A 90 0.42 10.50 21.20
N VAL A 91 -0.29 9.58 20.59
CA VAL A 91 0.03 8.14 20.57
C VAL A 91 1.09 7.82 19.52
N VAL A 92 0.96 8.37 18.30
CA VAL A 92 1.78 7.98 17.16
C VAL A 92 2.78 9.05 16.71
N HIS A 93 2.76 10.24 17.30
CA HIS A 93 3.59 11.41 16.98
C HIS A 93 3.49 11.88 15.51
N LEU A 94 2.42 11.50 14.83
CA LEU A 94 2.13 11.87 13.45
C LEU A 94 0.72 12.43 13.34
N THR A 95 0.53 13.40 12.47
CA THR A 95 -0.82 13.83 12.08
C THR A 95 -1.30 13.05 10.86
N PRO A 96 -2.62 12.83 10.69
CA PRO A 96 -3.15 12.20 9.49
C PRO A 96 -2.71 12.89 8.20
N ALA A 97 -2.66 14.23 8.20
CA ALA A 97 -2.20 15.01 7.05
C ALA A 97 -0.72 14.75 6.72
N ALA A 98 0.16 14.67 7.74
CA ALA A 98 1.57 14.37 7.54
C ALA A 98 1.75 12.96 6.98
N TRP A 99 1.03 11.98 7.51
CA TRP A 99 1.05 10.60 7.06
C TRP A 99 0.56 10.46 5.61
N GLN A 100 -0.59 11.08 5.27
CA GLN A 100 -1.13 11.08 3.91
C GLN A 100 -0.16 11.74 2.91
N LYS A 101 0.47 12.84 3.30
CA LYS A 101 1.49 13.50 2.48
C LYS A 101 2.67 12.57 2.19
N GLU A 102 3.13 11.83 3.19
CA GLU A 102 4.24 10.88 3.02
C GLU A 102 3.89 9.74 2.07
N ILE A 103 2.74 9.11 2.29
CA ILE A 103 2.27 8.05 1.41
C ILE A 103 2.13 8.57 -0.02
N THR A 104 1.50 9.72 -0.21
CA THR A 104 1.35 10.33 -1.53
C THR A 104 2.70 10.57 -2.19
N THR A 105 3.66 11.13 -1.44
CA THR A 105 5.01 11.36 -1.94
C THR A 105 5.71 10.06 -2.30
N SER A 106 5.58 9.03 -1.47
CA SER A 106 6.18 7.71 -1.71
C SER A 106 5.58 7.03 -2.93
N ILE A 107 4.25 7.11 -3.11
CA ILE A 107 3.57 6.58 -4.30
C ILE A 107 4.07 7.31 -5.56
N GLN A 108 4.13 8.64 -5.52
CA GLN A 108 4.60 9.43 -6.66
C GLN A 108 6.06 9.13 -7.00
N GLN A 109 6.91 9.00 -6.00
CA GLN A 109 8.31 8.58 -6.20
C GLN A 109 8.40 7.19 -6.82
N ALA A 110 7.59 6.24 -6.34
CA ALA A 110 7.54 4.89 -6.86
C ALA A 110 7.10 4.85 -8.34
N LEU A 111 6.04 5.58 -8.66
CA LEU A 111 5.52 5.66 -10.03
C LEU A 111 6.49 6.35 -10.99
N ASN A 112 7.34 7.26 -10.48
CA ASN A 112 8.35 7.97 -11.26
C ASN A 112 9.72 7.28 -11.26
N HIS A 113 9.93 6.25 -10.42
CA HIS A 113 11.25 5.64 -10.26
C HIS A 113 11.51 4.58 -11.31
N GLY A 114 12.67 4.69 -11.93
CA GLY A 114 13.30 3.66 -12.76
C GLY A 114 13.02 3.72 -14.24
N ASP A 115 11.87 4.19 -14.70
CA ASP A 115 11.55 4.20 -16.12
C ASP A 115 10.78 5.47 -16.51
N ALA A 116 11.21 6.08 -17.61
CA ALA A 116 10.53 7.27 -18.14
C ALA A 116 9.06 6.97 -18.43
N VAL A 117 8.19 7.72 -17.77
CA VAL A 117 6.76 7.79 -18.10
C VAL A 117 6.55 9.07 -18.90
N ALA A 118 5.86 9.00 -20.03
CA ALA A 118 5.58 10.16 -20.84
C ALA A 118 4.82 11.24 -20.05
N ASP A 119 5.08 12.51 -20.32
CA ASP A 119 4.37 13.60 -19.66
C ASP A 119 2.90 13.69 -20.11
N GLN A 120 2.65 13.27 -21.36
CA GLN A 120 1.32 13.28 -21.98
C GLN A 120 1.23 12.15 -23.01
N VAL A 121 0.01 11.63 -23.20
CA VAL A 121 -0.33 10.71 -24.29
C VAL A 121 -1.79 10.90 -24.71
N ASP A 122 -2.02 10.84 -26.02
CA ASP A 122 -3.36 10.75 -26.60
C ASP A 122 -3.67 9.27 -26.87
N PHE A 123 -4.73 8.76 -26.28
CA PHE A 123 -5.14 7.38 -26.44
C PHE A 123 -6.65 7.24 -26.31
N ASP A 124 -7.29 6.53 -27.25
CA ASP A 124 -8.73 6.26 -27.25
C ASP A 124 -9.59 7.53 -27.18
N GLY A 125 -9.19 8.59 -27.90
CA GLY A 125 -9.90 9.87 -27.94
C GLY A 125 -9.79 10.72 -26.67
N LYS A 126 -8.93 10.33 -25.72
CA LYS A 126 -8.62 11.08 -24.51
C LYS A 126 -7.15 11.47 -24.46
N THR A 127 -6.89 12.64 -23.89
CA THR A 127 -5.53 13.09 -23.55
C THR A 127 -5.29 12.82 -22.07
N TYR A 128 -4.24 12.08 -21.75
CA TYR A 128 -3.82 11.79 -20.37
C TYR A 128 -2.57 12.59 -20.03
N HIS A 129 -2.61 13.31 -18.92
CA HIS A 129 -1.47 14.01 -18.37
C HIS A 129 -0.89 13.25 -17.17
N LYS A 130 0.43 13.04 -17.15
CA LYS A 130 1.14 12.31 -16.09
C LYS A 130 0.78 12.80 -14.70
N SER A 131 0.80 14.12 -14.49
CA SER A 131 0.50 14.71 -13.17
C SER A 131 -0.90 14.37 -12.67
N GLU A 132 -1.90 14.36 -13.55
CA GLU A 132 -3.30 14.07 -13.21
C GLU A 132 -3.47 12.58 -12.89
N VAL A 133 -2.91 11.70 -13.72
CA VAL A 133 -2.96 10.25 -13.53
C VAL A 133 -2.27 9.85 -12.22
N MET A 134 -1.08 10.40 -11.93
CA MET A 134 -0.36 10.12 -10.69
C MET A 134 -1.10 10.63 -9.45
N ALA A 135 -1.71 11.82 -9.54
CA ALA A 135 -2.51 12.36 -8.46
C ALA A 135 -3.78 11.52 -8.20
N ALA A 136 -4.43 11.04 -9.26
CA ALA A 136 -5.59 10.17 -9.16
C ALA A 136 -5.24 8.81 -8.55
N LEU A 137 -4.19 8.15 -9.04
CA LEU A 137 -3.69 6.88 -8.48
C LEU A 137 -3.34 7.02 -7.00
N SER A 138 -2.64 8.09 -6.62
CA SER A 138 -2.29 8.33 -5.22
C SER A 138 -3.53 8.45 -4.32
N ARG A 139 -4.57 9.16 -4.80
CA ARG A 139 -5.85 9.28 -4.09
C ARG A 139 -6.58 7.93 -3.95
N HIS A 140 -6.64 7.18 -5.04
CA HIS A 140 -7.27 5.85 -5.05
C HIS A 140 -6.56 4.88 -4.12
N TYR A 141 -5.24 4.89 -4.13
CA TYR A 141 -4.44 4.07 -3.23
C TYR A 141 -4.68 4.42 -1.76
N LEU A 142 -4.65 5.72 -1.42
CA LEU A 142 -4.99 6.18 -0.06
C LEU A 142 -6.39 5.76 0.36
N ALA A 143 -7.38 5.94 -0.52
CA ALA A 143 -8.75 5.53 -0.24
C ALA A 143 -8.85 4.00 0.02
N THR A 144 -8.08 3.20 -0.73
CA THR A 144 -8.02 1.75 -0.53
C THR A 144 -7.37 1.37 0.80
N LEU A 145 -6.29 2.04 1.20
CA LEU A 145 -5.67 1.83 2.51
C LEU A 145 -6.59 2.26 3.66
N GLN A 146 -7.41 3.29 3.43
CA GLN A 146 -8.38 3.79 4.41
C GLN A 146 -9.63 2.92 4.53
N HIS A 147 -9.81 1.95 3.66
CA HIS A 147 -10.93 1.01 3.75
C HIS A 147 -10.82 0.14 5.01
N ASP A 148 -11.97 -0.26 5.56
CA ASP A 148 -12.03 -1.01 6.82
C ASP A 148 -11.07 -2.19 6.85
N ARG A 149 -10.16 -2.16 7.84
CA ARG A 149 -9.24 -3.23 8.13
C ARG A 149 -9.70 -4.02 9.33
N HIS A 150 -9.94 -5.29 9.15
CA HIS A 150 -10.33 -6.15 10.24
C HIS A 150 -9.10 -6.52 11.08
N TYR A 151 -9.11 -6.07 12.33
CA TYR A 151 -8.14 -6.49 13.33
C TYR A 151 -8.83 -6.79 14.66
N ARG A 152 -8.18 -7.59 15.49
CA ARG A 152 -8.65 -7.92 16.83
C ARG A 152 -7.47 -7.97 17.80
N ILE A 153 -7.57 -7.22 18.89
CA ILE A 153 -6.63 -7.35 20.02
C ILE A 153 -6.97 -8.63 20.77
N ASN A 154 -5.97 -9.51 20.90
CA ASN A 154 -6.12 -10.81 21.55
C ASN A 154 -5.70 -10.73 23.01
N GLN A 155 -4.55 -10.12 23.31
CA GLN A 155 -3.97 -10.08 24.65
C GLN A 155 -3.11 -8.84 24.83
N ILE A 156 -3.05 -8.35 26.07
CA ILE A 156 -2.14 -7.27 26.49
C ILE A 156 -1.40 -7.77 27.72
N THR A 157 -0.08 -7.71 27.67
CA THR A 157 0.83 -8.05 28.80
C THR A 157 1.75 -6.86 29.08
N PHE A 158 2.23 -6.75 30.31
CA PHE A 158 3.08 -5.64 30.75
C PHE A 158 4.44 -6.16 31.21
N ASP A 159 5.49 -5.43 30.88
CA ASP A 159 6.81 -5.66 31.44
C ASP A 159 7.00 -4.96 32.80
N ARG A 160 8.18 -5.11 33.39
CA ARG A 160 8.54 -4.47 34.65
C ARG A 160 8.60 -2.92 34.59
N TYR A 161 8.66 -2.36 33.39
CA TYR A 161 8.69 -0.91 33.14
C TYR A 161 7.30 -0.39 32.74
N HIS A 162 6.29 -1.25 32.82
CA HIS A 162 4.90 -0.97 32.42
C HIS A 162 4.68 -0.80 30.91
N ASN A 163 5.68 -1.08 30.06
CA ASN A 163 5.42 -1.14 28.63
C ASN A 163 4.43 -2.25 28.32
N ALA A 164 3.54 -2.03 27.38
CA ALA A 164 2.54 -3.02 27.02
C ALA A 164 2.94 -3.75 25.73
N THR A 165 2.98 -5.08 25.79
CA THR A 165 3.03 -5.91 24.57
C THR A 165 1.61 -6.32 24.23
N VAL A 166 1.14 -5.90 23.05
CA VAL A 166 -0.20 -6.16 22.53
C VAL A 166 -0.10 -7.20 21.43
N SER A 167 -0.71 -8.37 21.66
CA SER A 167 -0.91 -9.38 20.63
C SER A 167 -2.21 -9.11 19.90
N TYR A 168 -2.17 -9.10 18.58
CA TYR A 168 -3.35 -8.84 17.76
C TYR A 168 -3.38 -9.75 16.53
N THR A 169 -4.57 -9.92 15.96
CA THR A 169 -4.78 -10.59 14.67
C THR A 169 -5.25 -9.56 13.67
N VAL A 170 -4.71 -9.60 12.47
CA VAL A 170 -5.12 -8.73 11.35
C VAL A 170 -5.33 -9.56 10.09
N VAL A 171 -6.25 -9.13 9.23
CA VAL A 171 -6.43 -9.66 7.88
C VAL A 171 -5.69 -8.73 6.92
N PRO A 172 -4.54 -9.15 6.38
CA PRO A 172 -3.74 -8.30 5.51
C PRO A 172 -4.31 -8.24 4.09
N ILE A 173 -3.93 -7.21 3.32
CA ILE A 173 -4.13 -7.18 1.87
C ILE A 173 -3.16 -8.18 1.24
N ASP A 174 -3.68 -9.00 0.32
CA ASP A 174 -2.87 -9.89 -0.52
C ASP A 174 -2.31 -9.08 -1.71
N LEU A 175 -1.09 -8.59 -1.56
CA LEU A 175 -0.43 -7.78 -2.58
C LEU A 175 -0.20 -8.54 -3.89
N PRO A 176 0.30 -9.79 -3.89
CA PRO A 176 0.43 -10.59 -5.11
C PRO A 176 -0.88 -10.76 -5.87
N ALA A 177 -1.96 -11.06 -5.16
CA ALA A 177 -3.28 -11.19 -5.78
C ALA A 177 -3.81 -9.85 -6.32
N ALA A 178 -3.59 -8.74 -5.60
CA ALA A 178 -3.92 -7.40 -6.08
C ALA A 178 -3.14 -7.03 -7.34
N GLN A 179 -1.83 -7.29 -7.36
CA GLN A 179 -0.97 -7.08 -8.52
C GLN A 179 -1.42 -7.91 -9.73
N LYS A 180 -1.78 -9.17 -9.48
CA LYS A 180 -2.30 -10.05 -10.54
C LYS A 180 -3.58 -9.47 -11.15
N LYS A 181 -4.54 -9.03 -10.34
CA LYS A 181 -5.78 -8.41 -10.83
C LYS A 181 -5.52 -7.18 -11.70
N VAL A 182 -4.62 -6.30 -11.26
CA VAL A 182 -4.24 -5.11 -12.02
C VAL A 182 -3.62 -5.49 -13.35
N ARG A 183 -2.72 -6.47 -13.36
CA ARG A 183 -2.08 -6.95 -14.58
C ARG A 183 -3.09 -7.56 -15.55
N ASP A 184 -3.89 -8.52 -15.07
CA ASP A 184 -4.87 -9.21 -15.90
C ASP A 184 -5.85 -8.20 -16.54
N TYR A 185 -6.24 -7.16 -15.80
CA TYR A 185 -7.07 -6.07 -16.30
C TYR A 185 -6.37 -5.27 -17.40
N VAL A 186 -5.15 -4.78 -17.14
CA VAL A 186 -4.39 -3.97 -18.10
C VAL A 186 -4.11 -4.76 -19.37
N ASP A 187 -3.64 -6.01 -19.24
CA ASP A 187 -3.37 -6.87 -20.39
C ASP A 187 -4.64 -7.10 -21.21
N GLY A 188 -5.79 -7.33 -20.56
CA GLY A 188 -7.07 -7.48 -21.22
C GLY A 188 -7.51 -6.22 -21.99
N GLU A 189 -7.36 -5.04 -21.42
CA GLU A 189 -7.75 -3.78 -22.07
C GLU A 189 -6.79 -3.39 -23.21
N LEU A 190 -5.47 -3.57 -23.02
CA LEU A 190 -4.49 -3.30 -24.07
C LEU A 190 -4.67 -4.24 -25.27
N ASN A 191 -4.99 -5.51 -25.04
CA ASN A 191 -5.26 -6.47 -26.12
C ASN A 191 -6.46 -6.08 -26.98
N LYS A 192 -7.52 -5.48 -26.40
CA LYS A 192 -8.69 -5.01 -27.16
C LYS A 192 -8.34 -3.85 -28.10
N LYS A 193 -7.25 -3.14 -27.85
CA LYS A 193 -6.81 -1.94 -28.55
C LYS A 193 -5.42 -2.10 -29.18
N ALA A 194 -5.07 -3.32 -29.58
CA ALA A 194 -3.72 -3.68 -30.05
C ALA A 194 -3.20 -2.76 -31.15
N ASP A 195 -4.04 -2.35 -32.12
CA ASP A 195 -3.66 -1.47 -33.23
C ASP A 195 -3.22 -0.06 -32.78
N ASP A 196 -3.81 0.46 -31.72
CA ASP A 196 -3.44 1.76 -31.17
C ASP A 196 -2.24 1.65 -30.22
N VAL A 197 -2.18 0.55 -29.49
CA VAL A 197 -1.05 0.23 -28.59
C VAL A 197 0.27 0.14 -29.35
N HIS A 198 0.25 -0.44 -30.56
CA HIS A 198 1.47 -0.56 -31.40
C HIS A 198 2.08 0.77 -31.86
N LYS A 199 1.30 1.86 -31.83
CA LYS A 199 1.75 3.19 -32.20
C LYS A 199 2.43 3.95 -31.06
N LEU A 200 2.29 3.44 -29.84
CA LEU A 200 2.80 4.08 -28.64
C LEU A 200 4.26 3.69 -28.34
N SER A 201 5.03 4.66 -27.92
CA SER A 201 6.33 4.40 -27.29
C SER A 201 6.15 3.74 -25.90
N GLU A 202 7.18 3.09 -25.40
CA GLU A 202 7.13 2.45 -24.08
C GLU A 202 6.75 3.41 -22.93
N PRO A 203 7.28 4.67 -22.85
CA PRO A 203 6.84 5.65 -21.86
C PRO A 203 5.36 6.03 -21.99
N GLN A 204 4.85 6.15 -23.22
CA GLN A 204 3.43 6.44 -23.47
C GLN A 204 2.54 5.29 -23.06
N LEU A 205 2.93 4.05 -23.39
CA LEU A 205 2.20 2.85 -23.02
C LEU A 205 2.08 2.69 -21.50
N ARG A 206 3.13 3.07 -20.75
CA ARG A 206 3.09 3.09 -19.29
C ARG A 206 2.08 4.09 -18.76
N LEU A 207 2.05 5.30 -19.33
CA LEU A 207 1.07 6.32 -18.91
C LEU A 207 -0.35 5.85 -19.18
N VAL A 208 -0.60 5.24 -20.35
CA VAL A 208 -1.91 4.65 -20.69
C VAL A 208 -2.31 3.57 -19.70
N ALA A 209 -1.40 2.67 -19.37
CA ALA A 209 -1.67 1.61 -18.39
C ALA A 209 -2.02 2.17 -17.00
N TYR A 210 -1.30 3.17 -16.53
CA TYR A 210 -1.61 3.86 -15.28
C TYR A 210 -2.97 4.57 -15.32
N ALA A 211 -3.29 5.23 -16.45
CA ALA A 211 -4.57 5.88 -16.66
C ALA A 211 -5.72 4.87 -16.64
N MET A 212 -5.59 3.75 -17.35
CA MET A 212 -6.60 2.68 -17.36
C MET A 212 -6.88 2.15 -15.95
N VAL A 213 -5.84 1.89 -15.16
CA VAL A 213 -5.99 1.46 -13.78
C VAL A 213 -6.65 2.53 -12.92
N SER A 214 -6.25 3.80 -13.10
CA SER A 214 -6.82 4.92 -12.37
C SER A 214 -8.31 5.11 -12.69
N ASP A 215 -8.68 5.10 -13.97
CA ASP A 215 -10.07 5.29 -14.42
C ASP A 215 -11.01 4.16 -13.93
N ASN A 216 -10.47 2.96 -13.72
CA ASN A 216 -11.24 1.77 -13.34
C ASN A 216 -10.87 1.20 -11.96
N TRP A 217 -10.21 1.97 -11.12
CA TRP A 217 -9.73 1.52 -9.82
C TRP A 217 -10.76 0.81 -8.96
N GLN A 218 -11.99 1.33 -8.92
CA GLN A 218 -13.07 0.72 -8.15
C GLN A 218 -13.39 -0.70 -8.62
N ASN A 219 -13.45 -0.91 -9.92
CA ASN A 219 -13.78 -2.21 -10.49
C ASN A 219 -12.61 -3.19 -10.39
N VAL A 220 -11.37 -2.68 -10.50
CA VAL A 220 -10.17 -3.51 -10.49
C VAL A 220 -9.79 -3.95 -9.07
N LEU A 221 -9.85 -3.04 -8.09
CA LEU A 221 -9.36 -3.28 -6.74
C LEU A 221 -10.33 -2.96 -5.62
N GLN A 222 -10.98 -1.78 -5.64
CA GLN A 222 -11.69 -1.29 -4.46
C GLN A 222 -12.89 -2.15 -4.05
N ASN A 223 -13.69 -2.62 -5.01
CA ASN A 223 -14.87 -3.45 -4.71
C ASN A 223 -14.51 -4.89 -4.30
N GLN A 224 -13.30 -5.33 -4.57
CA GLN A 224 -12.85 -6.70 -4.35
C GLN A 224 -11.37 -6.74 -3.98
N LEU A 225 -10.97 -5.93 -3.02
CA LEU A 225 -9.58 -5.93 -2.55
C LEU A 225 -9.24 -7.33 -2.01
N PRO A 226 -8.23 -8.00 -2.60
CA PRO A 226 -7.89 -9.34 -2.14
C PRO A 226 -7.30 -9.28 -0.74
N THR A 227 -7.70 -10.22 0.10
CA THR A 227 -7.19 -10.36 1.46
C THR A 227 -6.55 -11.72 1.64
N ALA A 228 -5.42 -11.73 2.38
CA ALA A 228 -4.74 -12.95 2.76
C ALA A 228 -5.37 -13.57 4.02
N LYS A 229 -4.86 -14.72 4.43
CA LYS A 229 -5.28 -15.36 5.69
C LYS A 229 -4.92 -14.47 6.89
N PRO A 230 -5.77 -14.47 7.93
CA PRO A 230 -5.47 -13.72 9.16
C PRO A 230 -4.12 -14.13 9.74
N ILE A 231 -3.32 -13.15 10.12
CA ILE A 231 -2.01 -13.36 10.75
C ILE A 231 -2.01 -12.80 12.17
N GLN A 232 -1.23 -13.42 13.05
CA GLN A 232 -1.01 -12.93 14.39
C GLN A 232 0.29 -12.14 14.46
N ALA A 233 0.23 -10.98 15.09
CA ALA A 233 1.37 -10.12 15.29
C ALA A 233 1.39 -9.53 16.70
N LYS A 234 2.50 -8.86 17.02
CA LYS A 234 2.68 -8.17 18.30
C LYS A 234 3.17 -6.77 18.04
N MET A 235 2.75 -5.85 18.88
CA MET A 235 3.31 -4.50 18.96
C MET A 235 3.65 -4.13 20.39
N THR A 236 4.58 -3.21 20.55
CA THR A 236 4.96 -2.66 21.85
C THR A 236 4.48 -1.25 21.98
N LEU A 237 3.78 -0.95 23.06
CA LEU A 237 3.45 0.40 23.49
C LEU A 237 4.40 0.80 24.61
N LEU A 238 5.04 1.91 24.44
CA LEU A 238 5.95 2.47 25.44
C LEU A 238 5.17 3.29 26.45
N TYR A 239 5.38 3.00 27.72
CA TYR A 239 4.74 3.72 28.80
C TYR A 239 5.45 5.05 29.07
N THR A 240 4.73 6.15 29.02
CA THR A 240 5.27 7.51 29.23
C THR A 240 4.60 8.22 30.41
N GLY A 241 4.12 7.45 31.38
CA GLY A 241 3.39 7.96 32.52
C GLY A 241 4.22 8.95 33.38
N ARG A 242 3.58 10.07 33.72
CA ARG A 242 4.03 10.98 34.78
C ARG A 242 3.00 10.94 35.88
N TRP A 243 3.45 11.01 37.13
CA TRP A 243 2.65 11.00 38.37
C TRP A 243 1.14 11.10 38.16
N LEU A 244 0.39 10.03 38.44
CA LEU A 244 -1.07 9.89 38.31
C LEU A 244 -1.66 9.92 36.89
N HIS A 245 -0.86 10.10 35.86
CA HIS A 245 -1.32 10.07 34.46
C HIS A 245 -0.46 9.09 33.69
N GLY A 246 -1.06 8.03 33.20
CA GLY A 246 -0.42 7.05 32.33
C GLY A 246 -0.81 7.32 30.88
N ASP A 247 0.18 7.37 30.00
CA ASP A 247 0.00 7.41 28.57
C ASP A 247 0.83 6.32 27.91
N TYR A 248 0.38 5.87 26.75
CA TYR A 248 1.09 4.91 25.93
C TYR A 248 1.37 5.51 24.56
N GLN A 249 2.57 5.27 24.07
CA GLN A 249 3.01 5.74 22.78
C GLN A 249 3.58 4.57 21.98
N VAL A 250 3.53 4.64 20.68
CA VAL A 250 4.19 3.71 19.78
C VAL A 250 5.43 4.34 19.18
N SER A 251 6.49 3.55 19.09
CA SER A 251 7.64 3.94 18.29
C SER A 251 7.26 3.90 16.81
N LYS A 252 8.01 4.63 16.03
CA LYS A 252 7.86 4.61 14.58
C LYS A 252 8.13 3.23 13.98
N GLU A 253 9.09 2.50 14.50
CA GLU A 253 9.35 1.11 14.11
C GLU A 253 8.11 0.25 14.34
N THR A 254 7.43 0.42 15.47
CA THR A 254 6.16 -0.28 15.75
C THR A 254 5.07 0.08 14.75
N LEU A 255 4.94 1.36 14.37
CA LEU A 255 3.96 1.77 13.35
C LEU A 255 4.27 1.15 11.98
N ASN A 256 5.54 1.12 11.60
CA ASN A 256 5.97 0.48 10.37
C ASN A 256 5.66 -1.02 10.37
N ASN A 257 5.90 -1.70 11.49
CA ASN A 257 5.57 -3.10 11.65
C ASN A 257 4.05 -3.36 11.56
N ILE A 258 3.22 -2.46 12.11
CA ILE A 258 1.75 -2.54 11.97
C ILE A 258 1.35 -2.42 10.50
N LEU A 259 1.91 -1.45 9.77
CA LEU A 259 1.62 -1.26 8.35
C LEU A 259 2.03 -2.48 7.53
N ASN A 260 3.27 -2.96 7.71
CA ASN A 260 3.79 -4.14 7.02
C ASN A 260 2.96 -5.39 7.31
N THR A 261 2.52 -5.55 8.56
CA THR A 261 1.62 -6.64 8.95
C THR A 261 0.26 -6.55 8.27
N GLY A 262 -0.19 -5.35 7.92
CA GLY A 262 -1.41 -5.13 7.15
C GLY A 262 -1.30 -5.45 5.66
N LEU A 263 -0.10 -5.82 5.17
CA LEU A 263 0.20 -6.13 3.78
C LEU A 263 0.87 -7.52 3.73
N ALA A 264 0.28 -8.47 3.01
CA ALA A 264 0.90 -9.78 2.77
C ALA A 264 1.69 -9.74 1.45
N GLU A 265 2.94 -10.20 1.52
CA GLU A 265 3.81 -10.39 0.35
C GLU A 265 3.63 -11.77 -0.29
#